data_e1143c35c6f3a28c7443038406d7412c
#
_entry.id   e1143c35c6f3a28c7443038406d7412c
#
_cell.length_a   1.000
_cell.length_b   1.000
_cell.length_c   1.000
_cell.angle_alpha   90.00
_cell.angle_beta   90.00
_cell.angle_gamma   90.00
#
_symmetry.space_group_name_H-M   'P 1'
#
loop_
_entity.id
_entity.type
_entity.pdbx_description
1 polymer ?
#
loop_
_entity_poly.entity_id
_entity_poly.type
_entity_poly.pdbx_seq_one_letter_code
_entity_poly.pdbx_strand_id
1 'polypeptide(L)'
;YPFVTSSTTTAGGAASGTGFAPGAIDYVLGITKAYTTRVGGGPFPTELFDEVGERLAERGAEFGATTGRPRRCGWLDAVALRHAVRLNGVSGLAITKLDVLDGLETVRIAVAYEVDGNTRTRPPAGADAWARCTPVYEDMPGWSEATAGLTRIEDLPDNARAYLARLSELIGAPVDIISTGPERDETIILRHPYDA
;
A
#
# COMPACT_ATOMS: atom_id res chain seq x y z
N TYR A 1 17.36 -9.89 0.74
CA TYR A 1 18.38 -10.43 -0.12
C TYR A 1 18.10 -11.89 -0.44
N PRO A 2 18.11 -12.37 -1.68
CA PRO A 2 18.56 -11.64 -2.85
C PRO A 2 17.46 -10.83 -3.59
N PHE A 3 16.21 -10.85 -3.15
CA PHE A 3 15.07 -10.24 -3.82
C PHE A 3 14.92 -8.75 -3.46
N VAL A 4 15.95 -7.97 -3.73
CA VAL A 4 16.02 -6.54 -3.38
C VAL A 4 16.40 -5.70 -4.59
N THR A 5 15.97 -4.44 -4.61
CA THR A 5 16.47 -3.45 -5.58
C THR A 5 17.84 -2.94 -5.17
N SER A 6 18.65 -2.53 -6.14
CA SER A 6 19.91 -1.83 -5.90
C SER A 6 19.70 -0.35 -5.53
N SER A 7 18.52 0.18 -5.79
CA SER A 7 18.19 1.58 -5.48
C SER A 7 17.93 1.76 -3.99
N THR A 8 18.47 2.82 -3.42
CA THR A 8 18.16 3.23 -2.04
C THR A 8 16.92 4.12 -2.06
N THR A 9 15.77 3.54 -1.67
CA THR A 9 14.45 4.21 -1.77
C THR A 9 13.91 4.65 -0.41
N THR A 10 14.78 4.81 0.58
CA THR A 10 14.39 5.25 1.92
C THR A 10 14.65 6.75 2.11
N ALA A 11 13.93 7.38 3.05
CA ALA A 11 14.18 8.77 3.43
C ALA A 11 15.63 8.99 3.91
N GLY A 12 16.19 8.03 4.67
CA GLY A 12 17.60 8.05 5.06
C GLY A 12 18.54 7.98 3.86
N GLY A 13 18.17 7.24 2.82
CA GLY A 13 18.93 7.19 1.55
C GLY A 13 18.89 8.52 0.80
N ALA A 14 17.77 9.24 0.83
CA ALA A 14 17.67 10.57 0.26
C ALA A 14 18.63 11.56 0.96
N ALA A 15 18.66 11.57 2.29
CA ALA A 15 19.57 12.41 3.06
C ALA A 15 21.04 12.11 2.73
N SER A 16 21.43 10.83 2.73
CA SER A 16 22.83 10.46 2.46
C SER A 16 23.24 10.70 1.00
N GLY A 17 22.32 10.47 0.04
CA GLY A 17 22.59 10.66 -1.38
C GLY A 17 22.69 12.11 -1.81
N THR A 18 22.00 13.03 -1.14
CA THR A 18 22.01 14.47 -1.40
C THR A 18 22.98 15.26 -0.53
N GLY A 19 23.49 14.64 0.54
CA GLY A 19 24.35 15.30 1.52
C GLY A 19 23.62 16.19 2.52
N PHE A 20 22.27 16.15 2.57
CA PHE A 20 21.52 16.85 3.60
C PHE A 20 21.64 16.15 4.96
N ALA A 21 21.54 16.94 6.02
CA ALA A 21 21.41 16.40 7.36
C ALA A 21 20.06 15.63 7.47
N PRO A 22 20.03 14.48 8.17
CA PRO A 22 18.75 13.74 8.35
C PRO A 22 17.62 14.57 8.95
N GLY A 23 17.95 15.54 9.81
CA GLY A 23 17.01 16.47 10.41
C GLY A 23 16.54 17.61 9.51
N ALA A 24 17.00 17.68 8.25
CA ALA A 24 16.52 18.66 7.27
C ALA A 24 15.29 18.19 6.46
N ILE A 25 14.79 16.98 6.75
CA ILE A 25 13.58 16.44 6.15
C ILE A 25 12.44 16.65 7.14
N ASP A 26 11.58 17.62 6.89
CA ASP A 26 10.47 17.97 7.77
C ASP A 26 9.27 17.02 7.62
N TYR A 27 9.08 16.50 6.41
CA TYR A 27 7.94 15.66 6.09
C TYR A 27 8.31 14.53 5.11
N VAL A 28 7.87 13.32 5.41
CA VAL A 28 8.03 12.14 4.54
C VAL A 28 6.65 11.65 4.11
N LEU A 29 6.29 11.87 2.85
CA LEU A 29 5.07 11.34 2.25
C LEU A 29 5.31 9.91 1.75
N GLY A 30 4.65 8.94 2.39
CA GLY A 30 4.66 7.55 1.95
C GLY A 30 3.61 7.32 0.87
N ILE A 31 4.01 6.88 -0.31
CA ILE A 31 3.06 6.54 -1.38
C ILE A 31 2.80 5.03 -1.34
N THR A 32 1.54 4.63 -1.26
CA THR A 32 1.11 3.24 -1.33
C THR A 32 -0.19 3.11 -2.13
N LYS A 33 -0.41 1.95 -2.73
CA LYS A 33 -1.69 1.63 -3.36
C LYS A 33 -2.69 1.17 -2.31
N ALA A 34 -3.98 1.20 -2.65
CA ALA A 34 -5.04 0.59 -1.84
C ALA A 34 -4.96 -0.95 -1.81
N TYR A 35 -4.04 -1.57 -2.53
CA TYR A 35 -3.72 -3.00 -2.56
C TYR A 35 -2.22 -3.15 -2.76
N THR A 36 -1.70 -4.38 -2.70
CA THR A 36 -0.25 -4.61 -2.84
C THR A 36 0.10 -5.13 -4.22
N THR A 37 1.21 -4.65 -4.77
CA THR A 37 1.79 -5.20 -6.01
C THR A 37 3.27 -5.51 -5.85
N ARG A 38 3.74 -6.49 -6.61
CA ARG A 38 5.17 -6.85 -6.67
C ARG A 38 5.62 -7.08 -8.10
N VAL A 39 6.82 -6.63 -8.41
CA VAL A 39 7.53 -6.95 -9.65
C VAL A 39 8.60 -7.98 -9.37
N GLY A 40 8.71 -8.98 -10.25
CA GLY A 40 9.74 -10.01 -10.15
C GLY A 40 9.49 -11.08 -9.11
N GLY A 41 10.51 -11.90 -8.88
CA GLY A 41 10.45 -13.05 -7.96
C GLY A 41 10.49 -12.67 -6.49
N GLY A 42 10.45 -13.69 -5.65
CA GLY A 42 10.51 -13.58 -4.20
C GLY A 42 9.17 -13.69 -3.50
N PRO A 43 9.19 -13.80 -2.17
CA PRO A 43 8.00 -13.98 -1.36
C PRO A 43 7.02 -12.81 -1.50
N PHE A 44 5.73 -13.14 -1.56
CA PHE A 44 4.63 -12.19 -1.59
C PHE A 44 3.44 -12.81 -0.83
N PRO A 45 3.38 -12.69 0.50
CA PRO A 45 2.40 -13.40 1.31
C PRO A 45 0.95 -13.14 0.95
N THR A 46 0.63 -11.92 0.52
CA THR A 46 -0.76 -11.53 0.18
C THR A 46 -1.09 -11.69 -1.30
N GLU A 47 -0.23 -12.33 -2.10
CA GLU A 47 -0.47 -12.57 -3.53
C GLU A 47 -1.75 -13.36 -3.78
N LEU A 48 -2.49 -12.96 -4.81
CA LEU A 48 -3.74 -13.59 -5.23
C LEU A 48 -3.55 -14.27 -6.58
N PHE A 49 -4.11 -15.47 -6.71
CA PHE A 49 -4.09 -16.31 -7.91
C PHE A 49 -5.52 -16.63 -8.40
N ASP A 50 -6.49 -15.84 -7.94
CA ASP A 50 -7.91 -15.98 -8.20
C ASP A 50 -8.44 -14.82 -9.07
N GLU A 51 -9.74 -14.84 -9.34
CA GLU A 51 -10.44 -13.80 -10.11
C GLU A 51 -10.25 -12.38 -9.53
N VAL A 52 -10.08 -12.27 -8.20
CA VAL A 52 -9.82 -10.97 -7.56
C VAL A 52 -8.42 -10.46 -7.95
N GLY A 53 -7.42 -11.33 -7.93
CA GLY A 53 -6.06 -10.99 -8.36
C GLY A 53 -6.01 -10.55 -9.82
N GLU A 54 -6.71 -11.26 -10.71
CA GLU A 54 -6.86 -10.90 -12.12
C GLU A 54 -7.54 -9.54 -12.29
N ARG A 55 -8.63 -9.30 -11.56
CA ARG A 55 -9.36 -8.03 -11.58
C ARG A 55 -8.49 -6.86 -11.10
N LEU A 56 -7.70 -7.03 -10.05
CA LEU A 56 -6.77 -6.00 -9.58
C LEU A 56 -5.72 -5.67 -10.64
N ALA A 57 -5.19 -6.69 -11.33
CA ALA A 57 -4.21 -6.53 -12.39
C ALA A 57 -4.78 -5.77 -13.60
N GLU A 58 -5.97 -6.14 -14.04
CA GLU A 58 -6.64 -5.54 -15.20
C GLU A 58 -7.07 -4.09 -14.91
N ARG A 59 -7.88 -3.88 -13.86
CA ARG A 59 -8.39 -2.54 -13.51
C ARG A 59 -7.28 -1.60 -13.10
N GLY A 60 -6.28 -2.13 -12.38
CA GLY A 60 -5.10 -1.38 -11.98
C GLY A 60 -4.10 -1.14 -13.12
N ALA A 61 -4.31 -1.70 -14.32
CA ALA A 61 -3.33 -1.69 -15.41
C ALA A 61 -1.93 -2.05 -14.90
N GLU A 62 -1.83 -3.16 -14.15
CA GLU A 62 -0.62 -3.52 -13.42
C GLU A 62 0.41 -4.19 -14.34
N PHE A 63 0.97 -3.37 -15.20
CA PHE A 63 2.07 -3.72 -16.11
C PHE A 63 3.22 -2.74 -15.93
N GLY A 64 4.44 -3.22 -16.17
CA GLY A 64 5.62 -2.36 -16.15
C GLY A 64 5.59 -1.37 -17.31
N ALA A 65 5.69 -0.08 -17.04
CA ALA A 65 5.61 0.96 -18.05
C ALA A 65 6.64 0.79 -19.18
N THR A 66 7.83 0.31 -18.85
CA THR A 66 8.92 0.14 -19.84
C THR A 66 8.96 -1.25 -20.44
N THR A 67 8.68 -2.28 -19.67
CA THR A 67 8.88 -3.68 -20.09
C THR A 67 7.60 -4.41 -20.43
N GLY A 68 6.42 -3.83 -20.14
CA GLY A 68 5.13 -4.51 -20.28
C GLY A 68 4.96 -5.74 -19.38
N ARG A 69 5.89 -6.01 -18.48
CA ARG A 69 5.82 -7.18 -17.60
C ARG A 69 4.63 -7.06 -16.65
N PRO A 70 3.81 -8.11 -16.48
CA PRO A 70 2.74 -8.11 -15.51
C PRO A 70 3.30 -7.99 -14.08
N ARG A 71 2.63 -7.22 -13.25
CA ARG A 71 2.88 -7.18 -11.82
C ARG A 71 2.01 -8.21 -11.11
N ARG A 72 2.56 -8.85 -10.12
CA ARG A 72 1.85 -9.71 -9.19
C ARG A 72 0.99 -8.83 -8.30
N CYS A 73 -0.27 -9.20 -8.08
CA CYS A 73 -1.23 -8.43 -7.30
C CYS A 73 -1.69 -9.21 -6.07
N GLY A 74 -2.01 -8.50 -5.01
CA GLY A 74 -2.48 -9.09 -3.76
C GLY A 74 -3.21 -8.09 -2.87
N TRP A 75 -3.87 -8.59 -1.83
CA TRP A 75 -4.49 -7.74 -0.83
C TRP A 75 -3.48 -6.83 -0.13
N LEU A 76 -3.97 -5.72 0.43
CA LEU A 76 -3.13 -4.79 1.17
C LEU A 76 -2.41 -5.51 2.31
N ASP A 77 -1.10 -5.31 2.39
CA ASP A 77 -0.25 -5.86 3.43
C ASP A 77 0.09 -4.78 4.48
N ALA A 78 -0.74 -4.68 5.51
CA ALA A 78 -0.53 -3.70 6.58
C ALA A 78 0.69 -4.04 7.46
N VAL A 79 1.11 -5.30 7.50
CA VAL A 79 2.31 -5.72 8.26
C VAL A 79 3.57 -5.17 7.60
N ALA A 80 3.70 -5.36 6.29
CA ALA A 80 4.82 -4.84 5.51
C ALA A 80 4.80 -3.31 5.46
N LEU A 81 3.62 -2.71 5.23
CA LEU A 81 3.47 -1.26 5.12
C LEU A 81 3.80 -0.55 6.44
N ARG A 82 3.31 -1.05 7.58
CA ARG A 82 3.66 -0.54 8.91
C ARG A 82 5.16 -0.60 9.17
N HIS A 83 5.82 -1.67 8.71
CA HIS A 83 7.27 -1.78 8.80
C HIS A 83 7.97 -0.72 7.94
N ALA A 84 7.53 -0.52 6.70
CA ALA A 84 8.06 0.52 5.81
C ALA A 84 7.87 1.93 6.38
N VAL A 85 6.70 2.23 6.94
CA VAL A 85 6.40 3.51 7.62
C VAL A 85 7.41 3.79 8.73
N ARG A 86 7.70 2.81 9.57
CA ARG A 86 8.67 2.96 10.67
C ARG A 86 10.10 3.16 10.18
N LEU A 87 10.52 2.41 9.15
CA LEU A 87 11.87 2.52 8.60
C LEU A 87 12.13 3.86 7.93
N ASN A 88 11.09 4.47 7.37
CA ASN A 88 11.21 5.71 6.62
C ASN A 88 10.82 6.95 7.44
N GLY A 89 10.26 6.77 8.65
CA GLY A 89 9.73 7.89 9.42
C GLY A 89 8.61 8.62 8.67
N VAL A 90 7.69 7.86 8.03
CA VAL A 90 6.62 8.43 7.22
C VAL A 90 5.71 9.29 8.09
N SER A 91 5.49 10.53 7.64
CA SER A 91 4.66 11.54 8.32
C SER A 91 3.19 11.43 7.92
N GLY A 92 2.92 11.05 6.68
CA GLY A 92 1.59 10.84 6.13
C GLY A 92 1.61 9.97 4.88
N LEU A 93 0.46 9.47 4.48
CA LEU A 93 0.30 8.54 3.36
C LEU A 93 -0.48 9.17 2.20
N ALA A 94 -0.01 8.91 0.99
CA ALA A 94 -0.78 9.05 -0.23
C ALA A 94 -1.26 7.66 -0.66
N ILE A 95 -2.57 7.41 -0.57
CA ILE A 95 -3.19 6.17 -1.03
C ILE A 95 -3.58 6.34 -2.49
N THR A 96 -3.10 5.46 -3.35
CA THR A 96 -3.40 5.51 -4.78
C THR A 96 -4.26 4.33 -5.22
N LYS A 97 -4.95 4.48 -6.36
CA LYS A 97 -5.72 3.41 -6.99
C LYS A 97 -6.84 2.86 -6.10
N LEU A 98 -7.52 3.73 -5.36
CA LEU A 98 -8.69 3.35 -4.56
C LEU A 98 -9.82 2.82 -5.46
N ASP A 99 -10.03 3.43 -6.61
CA ASP A 99 -10.99 3.11 -7.65
C ASP A 99 -10.90 1.67 -8.19
N VAL A 100 -9.72 1.07 -8.10
CA VAL A 100 -9.50 -0.32 -8.52
C VAL A 100 -10.27 -1.32 -7.66
N LEU A 101 -10.56 -0.96 -6.40
CA LEU A 101 -11.32 -1.80 -5.47
C LEU A 101 -12.85 -1.66 -5.63
N ASP A 102 -13.34 -0.69 -6.42
CA ASP A 102 -14.77 -0.48 -6.63
C ASP A 102 -15.48 -1.74 -7.14
N GLY A 103 -16.64 -2.03 -6.58
CA GLY A 103 -17.48 -3.17 -6.95
C GLY A 103 -16.99 -4.52 -6.40
N LEU A 104 -16.04 -4.55 -5.48
CA LEU A 104 -15.74 -5.73 -4.68
C LEU A 104 -16.73 -5.81 -3.51
N GLU A 105 -17.27 -7.00 -3.24
CA GLU A 105 -18.17 -7.22 -2.09
C GLU A 105 -17.40 -7.20 -0.76
N THR A 106 -16.16 -7.68 -0.79
CA THR A 106 -15.27 -7.75 0.37
C THR A 106 -13.89 -7.26 -0.03
N VAL A 107 -13.27 -6.46 0.81
CA VAL A 107 -11.86 -6.08 0.72
C VAL A 107 -11.13 -6.62 1.94
N ARG A 108 -9.87 -7.02 1.77
CA ARG A 108 -9.09 -7.66 2.84
C ARG A 108 -7.81 -6.89 3.14
N ILE A 109 -7.46 -6.86 4.42
CA ILE A 109 -6.19 -6.30 4.89
C ILE A 109 -5.44 -7.38 5.66
N ALA A 110 -4.20 -7.68 5.27
CA ALA A 110 -3.36 -8.57 6.06
C ALA A 110 -2.86 -7.82 7.31
N VAL A 111 -3.30 -8.26 8.48
CA VAL A 111 -3.01 -7.61 9.77
C VAL A 111 -1.90 -8.30 10.55
N ALA A 112 -1.64 -9.57 10.22
CA ALA A 112 -0.58 -10.39 10.80
C ALA A 112 -0.13 -11.46 9.80
N TYR A 113 0.94 -12.17 10.14
CA TYR A 113 1.35 -13.40 9.46
C TYR A 113 1.39 -14.56 10.44
N GLU A 114 1.04 -15.74 9.96
CA GLU A 114 1.40 -17.00 10.61
C GLU A 114 2.69 -17.54 10.00
N VAL A 115 3.66 -17.84 10.86
CA VAL A 115 4.96 -18.40 10.48
C VAL A 115 5.32 -19.46 11.50
N ASP A 116 5.48 -20.69 11.04
CA ASP A 116 5.89 -21.84 11.88
C ASP A 116 4.99 -21.98 13.14
N GLY A 117 3.67 -21.82 12.97
CA GLY A 117 2.66 -21.94 14.04
C GLY A 117 2.59 -20.73 14.99
N ASN A 118 3.27 -19.63 14.69
CA ASN A 118 3.24 -18.43 15.51
C ASN A 118 2.68 -17.23 14.73
N THR A 119 1.73 -16.52 15.33
CA THR A 119 1.20 -15.28 14.79
C THR A 119 2.18 -14.14 15.04
N ARG A 120 2.52 -13.40 13.99
CA ARG A 120 3.46 -12.27 14.03
C ARG A 120 2.85 -11.02 13.41
N THR A 121 2.99 -9.89 14.10
CA THR A 121 2.59 -8.56 13.62
C THR A 121 3.77 -7.76 13.05
N ARG A 122 4.92 -8.39 12.88
CA ARG A 122 6.12 -7.83 12.26
C ARG A 122 6.66 -8.81 11.23
N PRO A 123 7.26 -8.31 10.13
CA PRO A 123 7.91 -9.17 9.16
C PRO A 123 9.00 -10.04 9.80
N PRO A 124 9.12 -11.30 9.39
CA PRO A 124 10.23 -12.13 9.81
C PRO A 124 11.53 -11.70 9.13
N ALA A 125 12.65 -12.10 9.69
CA ALA A 125 13.96 -11.90 9.07
C ALA A 125 14.26 -13.03 8.06
N GLY A 126 14.81 -12.64 6.90
CA GLY A 126 15.28 -13.58 5.87
C GLY A 126 14.20 -14.07 4.90
N ALA A 127 14.61 -14.31 3.66
CA ALA A 127 13.71 -14.68 2.56
C ALA A 127 12.96 -16.01 2.79
N ASP A 128 13.61 -16.98 3.40
CA ASP A 128 13.01 -18.29 3.66
C ASP A 128 11.86 -18.21 4.67
N ALA A 129 11.99 -17.37 5.70
CA ALA A 129 10.92 -17.15 6.65
C ALA A 129 9.75 -16.36 6.02
N TRP A 130 10.05 -15.40 5.15
CA TRP A 130 9.03 -14.71 4.36
C TRP A 130 8.26 -15.66 3.42
N ALA A 131 8.94 -16.62 2.82
CA ALA A 131 8.31 -17.61 1.93
C ALA A 131 7.32 -18.54 2.65
N ARG A 132 7.46 -18.68 3.99
CA ARG A 132 6.56 -19.47 4.83
C ARG A 132 5.46 -18.65 5.49
N CYS A 133 5.40 -17.34 5.24
CA CYS A 133 4.34 -16.51 5.79
C CYS A 133 2.99 -16.84 5.15
N THR A 134 2.00 -17.08 6.00
CA THR A 134 0.59 -17.11 5.62
C THR A 134 -0.09 -15.87 6.17
N PRO A 135 -0.74 -15.03 5.35
CA PRO A 135 -1.37 -13.82 5.85
C PRO A 135 -2.61 -14.12 6.69
N VAL A 136 -2.76 -13.40 7.79
CA VAL A 136 -3.99 -13.34 8.57
C VAL A 136 -4.75 -12.10 8.15
N TYR A 137 -5.92 -12.30 7.59
CA TYR A 137 -6.73 -11.22 7.05
C TYR A 137 -7.79 -10.72 8.02
N GLU A 138 -8.04 -9.43 7.96
CA GLU A 138 -9.26 -8.78 8.41
C GLU A 138 -10.12 -8.51 7.19
N ASP A 139 -11.34 -9.04 7.17
CA ASP A 139 -12.31 -8.83 6.10
C ASP A 139 -13.11 -7.57 6.41
N MET A 140 -13.26 -6.69 5.42
CA MET A 140 -14.07 -5.47 5.51
C MET A 140 -15.11 -5.46 4.39
N PRO A 141 -16.29 -4.89 4.61
CA PRO A 141 -17.26 -4.68 3.54
C PRO A 141 -16.64 -3.84 2.42
N GLY A 142 -16.81 -4.28 1.19
CA GLY A 142 -16.48 -3.51 0.00
C GLY A 142 -17.57 -2.48 -0.32
N TRP A 143 -17.49 -1.88 -1.49
CA TRP A 143 -18.44 -0.88 -1.96
C TRP A 143 -18.73 -1.09 -3.45
N SER A 144 -19.99 -0.79 -3.85
CA SER A 144 -20.46 -0.94 -5.23
C SER A 144 -20.38 0.36 -6.03
N GLU A 145 -20.38 1.49 -5.34
CA GLU A 145 -20.36 2.82 -5.93
C GLU A 145 -18.98 3.12 -6.51
N ALA A 146 -18.97 3.88 -7.61
CA ALA A 146 -17.71 4.31 -8.20
C ALA A 146 -17.03 5.38 -7.34
N THR A 147 -15.76 5.18 -7.04
CA THR A 147 -14.92 6.20 -6.39
C THR A 147 -14.09 6.99 -7.41
N ALA A 148 -14.01 6.53 -8.64
CA ALA A 148 -13.26 7.17 -9.71
C ALA A 148 -13.71 8.63 -9.93
N GLY A 149 -12.74 9.54 -9.96
CA GLY A 149 -12.95 10.97 -10.21
C GLY A 149 -13.49 11.77 -9.03
N LEU A 150 -13.73 11.16 -7.87
CA LEU A 150 -14.17 11.89 -6.68
C LEU A 150 -13.00 12.72 -6.10
N THR A 151 -13.33 13.96 -5.71
CA THR A 151 -12.34 14.96 -5.22
C THR A 151 -12.58 15.39 -3.77
N ARG A 152 -13.61 14.86 -3.13
CA ARG A 152 -13.96 15.18 -1.74
C ARG A 152 -14.15 13.90 -0.95
N ILE A 153 -13.67 13.90 0.29
CA ILE A 153 -13.77 12.71 1.18
C ILE A 153 -15.22 12.36 1.53
N GLU A 154 -16.08 13.37 1.61
CA GLU A 154 -17.49 13.20 1.94
C GLU A 154 -18.27 12.47 0.85
N ASP A 155 -17.79 12.54 -0.40
CA ASP A 155 -18.43 11.91 -1.55
C ASP A 155 -18.04 10.43 -1.69
N LEU A 156 -16.98 9.96 -0.97
CA LEU A 156 -16.62 8.55 -0.94
C LEU A 156 -17.70 7.71 -0.24
N PRO A 157 -17.97 6.48 -0.72
CA PRO A 157 -18.80 5.51 -0.01
C PRO A 157 -18.36 5.30 1.44
N ASP A 158 -19.31 5.05 2.33
CA ASP A 158 -19.03 4.84 3.77
C ASP A 158 -18.01 3.73 4.00
N ASN A 159 -18.12 2.63 3.27
CA ASN A 159 -17.19 1.50 3.37
C ASN A 159 -15.78 1.86 2.86
N ALA A 160 -15.67 2.68 1.83
CA ALA A 160 -14.36 3.17 1.34
C ALA A 160 -13.70 4.08 2.39
N ARG A 161 -14.47 4.97 3.03
CA ARG A 161 -13.98 5.79 4.15
C ARG A 161 -13.54 4.92 5.33
N ALA A 162 -14.35 3.91 5.69
CA ALA A 162 -14.03 2.98 6.77
C ALA A 162 -12.75 2.19 6.48
N TYR A 163 -12.56 1.75 5.24
CA TYR A 163 -11.34 1.09 4.79
C TYR A 163 -10.10 1.99 4.98
N LEU A 164 -10.15 3.24 4.52
CA LEU A 164 -9.06 4.21 4.67
C LEU A 164 -8.75 4.53 6.14
N ALA A 165 -9.78 4.70 6.96
CA ALA A 165 -9.63 4.92 8.40
C ALA A 165 -8.97 3.72 9.07
N ARG A 166 -9.43 2.51 8.77
CA ARG A 166 -8.86 1.27 9.32
C ARG A 166 -7.41 1.07 8.90
N LEU A 167 -7.08 1.39 7.65
CA LEU A 167 -5.72 1.35 7.14
C LEU A 167 -4.81 2.30 7.94
N SER A 168 -5.23 3.54 8.14
CA SER A 168 -4.49 4.52 8.94
C SER A 168 -4.21 4.02 10.38
N GLU A 169 -5.22 3.43 11.04
CA GLU A 169 -5.07 2.84 12.38
C GLU A 169 -4.04 1.70 12.40
N LEU A 170 -4.17 0.75 11.48
CA LEU A 170 -3.30 -0.44 11.43
C LEU A 170 -1.85 -0.07 11.15
N ILE A 171 -1.61 0.95 10.35
CA ILE A 171 -0.29 1.36 9.91
C ILE A 171 0.35 2.34 10.88
N GLY A 172 -0.46 3.16 11.56
CA GLY A 172 -0.01 4.18 12.51
C GLY A 172 0.54 5.43 11.81
N ALA A 173 0.01 5.76 10.64
CA ALA A 173 0.28 7.00 9.91
C ALA A 173 -1.02 7.53 9.30
N PRO A 174 -1.26 8.85 9.30
CA PRO A 174 -2.46 9.43 8.72
C PRO A 174 -2.49 9.26 7.20
N VAL A 175 -3.68 9.16 6.63
CA VAL A 175 -3.91 9.29 5.19
C VAL A 175 -4.10 10.77 4.89
N ASP A 176 -3.21 11.36 4.12
CA ASP A 176 -3.22 12.78 3.79
C ASP A 176 -3.69 13.05 2.36
N ILE A 177 -3.45 12.08 1.46
CA ILE A 177 -3.83 12.18 0.04
C ILE A 177 -4.46 10.87 -0.41
N ILE A 178 -5.51 10.96 -1.23
CA ILE A 178 -6.15 9.79 -1.84
C ILE A 178 -6.29 10.07 -3.34
N SER A 179 -5.70 9.22 -4.18
CA SER A 179 -5.93 9.27 -5.62
C SER A 179 -7.07 8.31 -5.98
N THR A 180 -8.07 8.83 -6.66
CA THR A 180 -9.29 8.15 -7.10
C THR A 180 -9.29 7.85 -8.59
N GLY A 181 -8.22 8.21 -9.32
CA GLY A 181 -8.07 7.93 -10.74
C GLY A 181 -6.68 8.33 -11.26
N PRO A 182 -6.43 8.18 -12.57
CA PRO A 182 -5.13 8.43 -13.17
C PRO A 182 -4.81 9.91 -13.39
N GLU A 183 -5.83 10.76 -13.46
CA GLU A 183 -5.65 12.18 -13.75
C GLU A 183 -5.25 12.97 -12.50
N ARG A 184 -4.54 14.09 -12.71
CA ARG A 184 -4.05 14.94 -11.61
C ARG A 184 -5.18 15.46 -10.72
N ASP A 185 -6.31 15.79 -11.32
CA ASP A 185 -7.44 16.40 -10.63
C ASP A 185 -8.30 15.34 -9.88
N GLU A 186 -8.06 14.05 -10.13
CA GLU A 186 -8.74 12.93 -9.46
C GLU A 186 -8.04 12.61 -8.14
N THR A 187 -7.96 13.62 -7.27
CA THR A 187 -7.19 13.54 -6.02
C THR A 187 -7.94 14.27 -4.89
N ILE A 188 -8.09 13.58 -3.77
CA ILE A 188 -8.60 14.14 -2.51
C ILE A 188 -7.39 14.51 -1.66
N ILE A 189 -7.28 15.77 -1.23
CA ILE A 189 -6.22 16.24 -0.33
C ILE A 189 -6.85 16.55 1.02
N LEU A 190 -6.54 15.72 2.04
CA LEU A 190 -6.99 15.91 3.42
C LEU A 190 -6.04 16.81 4.20
N ARG A 191 -4.75 16.68 3.92
CA ARG A 191 -3.68 17.51 4.46
C ARG A 191 -2.61 17.67 3.41
N HIS A 192 -2.23 18.93 3.16
CA HIS A 192 -1.17 19.20 2.20
C HIS A 192 0.21 19.05 2.88
N PRO A 193 1.18 18.33 2.28
CA PRO A 193 2.50 18.09 2.90
C PRO A 193 3.29 19.36 3.25
N TYR A 194 3.05 20.46 2.55
CA TYR A 194 3.71 21.76 2.81
C TYR A 194 3.00 22.63 3.86
N ASP A 195 1.83 22.19 4.35
CA ASP A 195 1.08 22.86 5.43
C ASP A 195 1.33 22.17 6.79
N ALA A 196 2.31 21.27 6.85
CA ALA A 196 2.61 20.42 8.00
C ALA A 196 3.61 21.08 8.97
#